data_47e860e11f74a0177ad49781229138cc
#
_entry.id   47e860e11f74a0177ad49781229138cc
#
_cell.length_a   1.000
_cell.length_b   1.000
_cell.length_c   1.000
_cell.angle_alpha   90.00
_cell.angle_beta   90.00
_cell.angle_gamma   90.00
#
_symmetry.space_group_name_H-M   'P 1'
#
loop_
_entity.id
_entity.type
_entity.pdbx_description
1 polymer ?
#
loop_
_entity_poly.entity_id
_entity_poly.type
_entity_poly.pdbx_seq_one_letter_code
_entity_poly.pdbx_strand_id
1 'polypeptide(L)'
;MYMENYKRWMETNLEDAALTAELEAIAGNDEEIKDRFAVALKFGTAGLRGVLGAGTNRMNIYVVRQATQGLANWVKTQGGNQLVAVSYDSRINSDVFAKETAKVLAANGIKVRIYDALMPVPALSFATRYYEANAGVMVTASHNPAKYNGYKAYGPDGCQMTDEAADIVYAEIQNTDILEGAKLMSFEEGMAAGLIEYVGDDCKEALYDAIKARSVRPGLCKTAGLKLVYSPLNGSGLVPVMRILNDIGIDDITIVPEQQYPDGNFPTCPYPNPEIFEALRLGLELAVKEGADLMLATDPDADRVGIAMKCPDGTYELVSGNEVGALLLDYICASRIEKGTMPEKAVAVKSLVSTPLADAIAKKYGVEMRNVLTGFKWIGDQIAQLEAAGEVDRFIFGFEESYGYLAGPYVRDKDAVIGSMMICEMAAYYRSIGSSLKQRMEEIYAEYGRYLNKTDSFEFPGLTGMDKMAGIMTNLRENPLTVVGDYKVVKVTDYKKPEETGLPAANVLTYDLEGGAQVIIRPSGTEPKIKAYYTTLGKDLAEAQAQKDALAEALKPVFA
;
A
#
# COMPACT_ATOMS: atom_id res chain seq x y z
N MET A 1 33.69 -1.79 -14.50
CA MET A 1 32.83 -1.40 -13.35
C MET A 1 31.98 -2.58 -12.82
N TYR A 2 30.95 -3.14 -13.52
CA TYR A 2 30.15 -4.24 -12.97
C TYR A 2 30.95 -5.52 -12.72
N MET A 3 31.89 -5.85 -13.59
CA MET A 3 32.77 -7.01 -13.43
C MET A 3 33.78 -6.84 -12.26
N GLU A 4 34.18 -5.62 -11.95
CA GLU A 4 35.01 -5.32 -10.78
C GLU A 4 34.23 -5.49 -9.49
N ASN A 5 32.94 -5.02 -9.48
CA ASN A 5 32.05 -5.24 -8.35
C ASN A 5 31.83 -6.73 -8.10
N TYR A 6 31.57 -7.51 -9.17
CA TYR A 6 31.42 -8.96 -9.06
C TYR A 6 32.67 -9.63 -8.48
N LYS A 7 33.87 -9.29 -9.01
CA LYS A 7 35.14 -9.83 -8.50
C LYS A 7 35.36 -9.50 -7.02
N ARG A 8 35.07 -8.26 -6.63
CA ARG A 8 35.17 -7.85 -5.22
C ARG A 8 34.27 -8.68 -4.31
N TRP A 9 33.05 -8.94 -4.74
CA TRP A 9 32.12 -9.79 -3.98
C TRP A 9 32.61 -11.24 -3.91
N MET A 10 33.16 -11.78 -4.98
CA MET A 10 33.75 -13.13 -5.00
C MET A 10 34.99 -13.27 -4.11
N GLU A 11 35.79 -12.21 -3.99
CA GLU A 11 37.00 -12.18 -3.15
C GLU A 11 36.69 -11.92 -1.67
N THR A 12 35.50 -11.42 -1.35
CA THR A 12 35.08 -11.15 0.02
C THR A 12 34.55 -12.43 0.67
N ASN A 13 34.99 -12.69 1.90
CA ASN A 13 34.42 -13.78 2.70
C ASN A 13 33.02 -13.37 3.20
N LEU A 14 31.98 -13.66 2.41
CA LEU A 14 30.61 -13.31 2.73
C LEU A 14 30.11 -14.14 3.92
N GLU A 15 29.36 -13.48 4.83
CA GLU A 15 28.77 -14.14 6.00
C GLU A 15 27.65 -15.15 5.61
N ASP A 16 26.95 -14.86 4.51
CA ASP A 16 25.88 -15.73 3.98
C ASP A 16 26.44 -16.64 2.87
N ALA A 17 26.63 -17.91 3.19
CA ALA A 17 27.13 -18.91 2.26
C ALA A 17 26.25 -19.11 1.01
N ALA A 18 24.94 -18.83 1.11
CA ALA A 18 24.03 -18.93 -0.03
C ALA A 18 24.37 -17.87 -1.09
N LEU A 19 24.76 -16.66 -0.67
CA LEU A 19 25.19 -15.61 -1.60
C LEU A 19 26.50 -15.98 -2.31
N THR A 20 27.45 -16.62 -1.60
CA THR A 20 28.69 -17.13 -2.22
C THR A 20 28.37 -18.18 -3.28
N ALA A 21 27.51 -19.16 -2.96
CA ALA A 21 27.11 -20.19 -3.92
C ALA A 21 26.41 -19.61 -5.15
N GLU A 22 25.55 -18.57 -4.97
CA GLU A 22 24.93 -17.87 -6.10
C GLU A 22 25.97 -17.19 -7.00
N LEU A 23 26.98 -16.54 -6.41
CA LEU A 23 28.04 -15.86 -7.17
C LEU A 23 28.86 -16.87 -7.99
N GLU A 24 29.19 -18.02 -7.40
CA GLU A 24 29.87 -19.12 -8.10
C GLU A 24 29.03 -19.67 -9.24
N ALA A 25 27.72 -19.82 -9.04
CA ALA A 25 26.80 -20.36 -10.05
C ALA A 25 26.66 -19.46 -11.29
N ILE A 26 26.81 -18.15 -11.15
CA ILE A 26 26.75 -17.21 -12.28
C ILE A 26 28.13 -16.94 -12.93
N ALA A 27 29.20 -17.58 -12.45
CA ALA A 27 30.54 -17.39 -13.00
C ALA A 27 30.57 -17.67 -14.51
N GLY A 28 31.04 -16.69 -15.29
CA GLY A 28 31.07 -16.78 -16.75
C GLY A 28 29.76 -16.40 -17.46
N ASN A 29 28.67 -16.15 -16.74
CA ASN A 29 27.43 -15.61 -17.31
C ASN A 29 27.42 -14.08 -17.23
N ASP A 30 27.94 -13.41 -18.28
CA ASP A 30 28.10 -11.95 -18.30
C ASP A 30 26.76 -11.19 -18.19
N GLU A 31 25.68 -11.72 -18.71
CA GLU A 31 24.34 -11.13 -18.65
C GLU A 31 23.82 -11.09 -17.21
N GLU A 32 23.88 -12.21 -16.49
CA GLU A 32 23.52 -12.30 -15.07
C GLU A 32 24.40 -11.45 -14.19
N ILE A 33 25.73 -11.44 -14.42
CA ILE A 33 26.67 -10.60 -13.67
C ILE A 33 26.34 -9.13 -13.88
N LYS A 34 26.06 -8.72 -15.12
CA LYS A 34 25.68 -7.36 -15.45
C LYS A 34 24.34 -6.95 -14.81
N ASP A 35 23.34 -7.81 -14.85
CA ASP A 35 22.03 -7.55 -14.22
C ASP A 35 22.16 -7.33 -12.71
N ARG A 36 23.04 -8.07 -12.03
CA ARG A 36 23.24 -7.99 -10.58
C ARG A 36 24.18 -6.86 -10.12
N PHE A 37 25.10 -6.39 -10.98
CA PHE A 37 26.20 -5.51 -10.56
C PHE A 37 26.36 -4.22 -11.37
N ALA A 38 25.61 -4.02 -12.48
CA ALA A 38 25.74 -2.82 -13.31
C ALA A 38 25.20 -1.57 -12.62
N VAL A 39 24.21 -1.75 -11.76
CA VAL A 39 23.58 -0.69 -10.96
C VAL A 39 23.43 -1.15 -9.52
N ALA A 40 23.20 -0.23 -8.61
CA ALA A 40 22.76 -0.51 -7.25
C ALA A 40 21.24 -0.29 -7.15
N LEU A 41 20.61 -0.97 -6.18
CA LEU A 41 19.23 -0.67 -5.85
C LEU A 41 19.10 0.80 -5.42
N LYS A 42 18.15 1.50 -6.05
CA LYS A 42 17.89 2.91 -5.73
C LYS A 42 16.99 3.00 -4.51
N PHE A 43 17.42 3.76 -3.51
CA PHE A 43 16.55 4.17 -2.41
C PHE A 43 15.70 5.37 -2.86
N GLY A 44 14.40 5.23 -2.76
CA GLY A 44 13.43 6.28 -3.07
C GLY A 44 12.44 6.47 -1.91
N THR A 45 11.43 7.28 -2.09
CA THR A 45 10.39 7.53 -1.09
C THR A 45 9.64 6.29 -0.62
N ALA A 46 9.59 5.25 -1.45
CA ALA A 46 9.08 3.92 -1.07
C ALA A 46 10.17 3.00 -0.49
N GLY A 47 11.39 3.53 -0.22
CA GLY A 47 12.54 2.76 0.24
C GLY A 47 13.23 1.96 -0.88
N LEU A 48 13.73 0.77 -0.55
CA LEU A 48 14.33 -0.19 -1.50
C LEU A 48 13.32 -1.28 -1.84
N ARG A 49 13.38 -1.79 -3.07
CA ARG A 49 12.70 -3.02 -3.48
C ARG A 49 13.51 -3.72 -4.55
N GLY A 50 13.74 -5.02 -4.41
CA GLY A 50 14.50 -5.80 -5.38
C GLY A 50 14.28 -7.30 -5.23
N VAL A 51 14.80 -8.04 -6.21
CA VAL A 51 14.88 -9.50 -6.15
C VAL A 51 15.90 -9.90 -5.10
N LEU A 52 15.61 -10.94 -4.32
CA LEU A 52 16.55 -11.54 -3.36
C LEU A 52 17.77 -12.14 -4.09
N GLY A 53 18.95 -12.06 -3.47
CA GLY A 53 20.15 -12.72 -3.97
C GLY A 53 21.43 -11.88 -3.84
N ALA A 54 22.52 -12.40 -4.38
CA ALA A 54 23.83 -11.75 -4.38
C ALA A 54 23.93 -10.65 -5.43
N GLY A 55 24.49 -9.51 -5.04
CA GLY A 55 24.76 -8.36 -5.92
C GLY A 55 24.27 -7.02 -5.38
N THR A 56 24.72 -5.94 -5.99
CA THR A 56 24.36 -4.56 -5.62
C THR A 56 22.93 -4.20 -6.06
N ASN A 57 22.40 -4.87 -7.09
CA ASN A 57 21.04 -4.75 -7.61
C ASN A 57 20.13 -5.87 -7.08
N ARG A 58 20.36 -6.35 -5.87
CA ARG A 58 19.59 -7.42 -5.21
C ARG A 58 19.34 -7.07 -3.75
N MET A 59 18.27 -7.62 -3.18
CA MET A 59 18.02 -7.53 -1.73
C MET A 59 18.80 -8.64 -1.01
N ASN A 60 19.69 -8.24 -0.12
CA ASN A 60 20.53 -9.10 0.72
C ASN A 60 20.97 -8.33 1.98
N ILE A 61 21.64 -9.02 2.91
CA ILE A 61 22.06 -8.42 4.19
C ILE A 61 23.00 -7.21 3.99
N TYR A 62 23.85 -7.22 2.98
CA TYR A 62 24.81 -6.13 2.72
C TYR A 62 24.11 -4.85 2.23
N VAL A 63 23.12 -4.99 1.33
CA VAL A 63 22.29 -3.87 0.87
C VAL A 63 21.44 -3.31 2.00
N VAL A 64 20.87 -4.17 2.87
CA VAL A 64 20.12 -3.75 4.04
C VAL A 64 21.00 -3.01 5.04
N ARG A 65 22.20 -3.54 5.33
CA ARG A 65 23.19 -2.88 6.21
C ARG A 65 23.61 -1.52 5.68
N GLN A 66 23.90 -1.41 4.38
CA GLN A 66 24.27 -0.16 3.73
C GLN A 66 23.13 0.86 3.83
N ALA A 67 21.90 0.46 3.50
CA ALA A 67 20.72 1.32 3.60
C ALA A 67 20.48 1.78 5.04
N THR A 68 20.62 0.87 6.00
CA THR A 68 20.44 1.19 7.42
C THR A 68 21.52 2.11 7.96
N GLN A 69 22.78 1.99 7.48
CA GLN A 69 23.86 2.92 7.86
C GLN A 69 23.54 4.33 7.36
N GLY A 70 23.05 4.47 6.12
CA GLY A 70 22.60 5.77 5.60
C GLY A 70 21.44 6.35 6.43
N LEU A 71 20.45 5.52 6.78
CA LEU A 71 19.36 5.93 7.66
C LEU A 71 19.89 6.34 9.05
N ALA A 72 20.82 5.59 9.63
CA ALA A 72 21.42 5.88 10.93
C ALA A 72 22.15 7.23 10.93
N ASN A 73 22.89 7.53 9.85
CA ASN A 73 23.56 8.82 9.70
C ASN A 73 22.55 9.97 9.69
N TRP A 74 21.46 9.82 8.93
CA TRP A 74 20.38 10.81 8.89
C TRP A 74 19.69 10.97 10.26
N VAL A 75 19.32 9.86 10.94
CA VAL A 75 18.67 9.90 12.26
C VAL A 75 19.51 10.70 13.27
N LYS A 76 20.83 10.54 13.26
CA LYS A 76 21.73 11.29 14.16
C LYS A 76 21.70 12.81 13.95
N THR A 77 21.27 13.27 12.78
CA THR A 77 21.16 14.72 12.51
C THR A 77 19.83 15.31 13.00
N GLN A 78 18.83 14.45 13.31
CA GLN A 78 17.46 14.90 13.61
C GLN A 78 17.23 15.35 15.06
N GLY A 79 18.14 15.07 15.98
CA GLY A 79 17.86 15.26 17.42
C GLY A 79 16.80 14.27 17.94
N GLY A 80 16.11 14.61 19.03
CA GLY A 80 15.05 13.76 19.59
C GLY A 80 15.56 12.51 20.31
N ASN A 81 14.73 11.44 20.35
CA ASN A 81 14.96 10.25 21.16
C ASN A 81 16.06 9.33 20.63
N GLN A 82 16.56 9.56 19.40
CA GLN A 82 17.49 8.66 18.72
C GLN A 82 16.98 7.21 18.74
N LEU A 83 15.75 7.01 18.29
CA LEU A 83 15.03 5.75 18.31
C LEU A 83 14.43 5.45 16.94
N VAL A 84 14.47 4.18 16.53
CA VAL A 84 13.86 3.68 15.29
C VAL A 84 12.96 2.48 15.62
N ALA A 85 11.72 2.51 15.13
CA ALA A 85 10.83 1.36 15.18
C ALA A 85 11.08 0.43 13.97
N VAL A 86 10.99 -0.90 14.17
CA VAL A 86 11.23 -1.89 13.10
C VAL A 86 10.13 -2.94 13.10
N SER A 87 9.56 -3.20 11.93
CA SER A 87 8.60 -4.28 11.69
C SER A 87 8.94 -5.02 10.40
N TYR A 88 8.33 -6.19 10.22
CA TYR A 88 8.55 -7.05 9.05
C TYR A 88 7.35 -7.94 8.76
N ASP A 89 7.23 -8.37 7.51
CA ASP A 89 6.19 -9.28 7.05
C ASP A 89 6.67 -10.75 6.97
N SER A 90 5.90 -11.62 6.32
CA SER A 90 6.17 -13.05 6.20
C SER A 90 7.17 -13.42 5.10
N ARG A 91 7.70 -12.47 4.33
CA ARG A 91 8.56 -12.76 3.19
C ARG A 91 9.87 -13.41 3.59
N ILE A 92 10.45 -14.16 2.63
CA ILE A 92 11.76 -14.80 2.80
C ILE A 92 12.77 -13.75 3.26
N ASN A 93 13.49 -14.03 4.35
CA ASN A 93 14.49 -13.17 4.98
C ASN A 93 13.97 -11.85 5.58
N SER A 94 12.66 -11.61 5.70
CA SER A 94 12.17 -10.37 6.32
C SER A 94 12.61 -10.23 7.78
N ASP A 95 12.56 -11.31 8.56
CA ASP A 95 13.03 -11.36 9.96
C ASP A 95 14.55 -11.18 10.06
N VAL A 96 15.32 -11.75 9.12
CA VAL A 96 16.79 -11.59 9.03
C VAL A 96 17.11 -10.12 8.74
N PHE A 97 16.48 -9.52 7.74
CA PHE A 97 16.73 -8.12 7.37
C PHE A 97 16.30 -7.13 8.47
N ALA A 98 15.21 -7.42 9.19
CA ALA A 98 14.80 -6.63 10.34
C ALA A 98 15.83 -6.69 11.48
N LYS A 99 16.39 -7.87 11.76
CA LYS A 99 17.48 -8.01 12.76
C LYS A 99 18.77 -7.33 12.30
N GLU A 100 19.14 -7.43 11.02
CA GLU A 100 20.30 -6.71 10.47
C GLU A 100 20.12 -5.19 10.58
N THR A 101 18.91 -4.69 10.33
CA THR A 101 18.56 -3.29 10.59
C THR A 101 18.81 -2.90 12.05
N ALA A 102 18.31 -3.71 12.98
CA ALA A 102 18.50 -3.45 14.42
C ALA A 102 19.98 -3.47 14.84
N LYS A 103 20.78 -4.39 14.30
CA LYS A 103 22.22 -4.52 14.57
C LYS A 103 22.99 -3.27 14.14
N VAL A 104 22.73 -2.74 12.94
CA VAL A 104 23.37 -1.53 12.43
C VAL A 104 22.97 -0.30 13.25
N LEU A 105 21.68 -0.14 13.54
CA LEU A 105 21.19 0.99 14.34
C LEU A 105 21.82 0.99 15.75
N ALA A 106 21.81 -0.15 16.44
CA ALA A 106 22.41 -0.30 17.76
C ALA A 106 23.92 0.01 17.75
N ALA A 107 24.66 -0.48 16.75
CA ALA A 107 26.09 -0.17 16.59
C ALA A 107 26.38 1.31 16.37
N ASN A 108 25.37 2.07 15.92
CA ASN A 108 25.43 3.52 15.78
C ASN A 108 24.92 4.27 17.04
N GLY A 109 24.60 3.56 18.13
CA GLY A 109 24.08 4.13 19.37
C GLY A 109 22.62 4.59 19.31
N ILE A 110 21.88 4.14 18.28
CA ILE A 110 20.46 4.43 18.09
C ILE A 110 19.64 3.32 18.75
N LYS A 111 18.68 3.68 19.59
CA LYS A 111 17.76 2.73 20.20
C LYS A 111 16.81 2.14 19.14
N VAL A 112 16.42 0.89 19.33
CA VAL A 112 15.53 0.17 18.42
C VAL A 112 14.36 -0.42 19.19
N ARG A 113 13.15 -0.21 18.68
CA ARG A 113 11.94 -0.94 19.04
C ARG A 113 11.57 -1.87 17.89
N ILE A 114 11.87 -3.16 18.00
CA ILE A 114 11.57 -4.17 16.99
C ILE A 114 10.41 -5.05 17.43
N TYR A 115 9.51 -5.40 16.50
CA TYR A 115 8.49 -6.40 16.82
C TYR A 115 9.12 -7.80 16.97
N ASP A 116 8.66 -8.53 17.97
CA ASP A 116 9.10 -9.91 18.29
C ASP A 116 8.54 -10.97 17.32
N ALA A 117 7.47 -10.61 16.60
CA ALA A 117 6.86 -11.39 15.54
C ALA A 117 6.52 -10.48 14.36
N LEU A 118 6.23 -11.07 13.20
CA LEU A 118 5.79 -10.30 12.04
C LEU A 118 4.51 -9.49 12.35
N MET A 119 4.49 -8.24 11.92
CA MET A 119 3.37 -7.33 12.15
C MET A 119 3.13 -6.45 10.91
N PRO A 120 1.87 -6.00 10.69
CA PRO A 120 1.50 -5.21 9.51
C PRO A 120 2.18 -3.84 9.44
N VAL A 121 2.20 -3.26 8.23
CA VAL A 121 2.64 -1.87 7.99
C VAL A 121 2.00 -0.87 8.96
N PRO A 122 0.68 -0.86 9.19
CA PRO A 122 0.07 0.12 10.11
C PRO A 122 0.59 -0.03 11.55
N ALA A 123 0.98 -1.23 11.99
CA ALA A 123 1.58 -1.41 13.30
C ALA A 123 2.93 -0.68 13.42
N LEU A 124 3.75 -0.69 12.34
CA LEU A 124 4.97 0.12 12.31
C LEU A 124 4.68 1.62 12.39
N SER A 125 3.75 2.11 11.57
CA SER A 125 3.34 3.53 11.59
C SER A 125 2.90 3.95 12.98
N PHE A 126 2.10 3.11 13.66
CA PHE A 126 1.64 3.35 15.03
C PHE A 126 2.79 3.36 16.03
N ALA A 127 3.65 2.33 16.03
CA ALA A 127 4.79 2.22 16.96
C ALA A 127 5.78 3.38 16.79
N THR A 128 6.02 3.83 15.55
CA THR A 128 6.87 4.99 15.27
C THR A 128 6.35 6.25 15.99
N ARG A 129 5.04 6.48 15.95
CA ARG A 129 4.39 7.61 16.64
C ARG A 129 4.29 7.39 18.15
N TYR A 130 3.90 6.18 18.60
CA TYR A 130 3.71 5.84 19.99
C TYR A 130 4.99 6.02 20.83
N TYR A 131 6.13 5.63 20.29
CA TYR A 131 7.44 5.77 20.93
C TYR A 131 8.15 7.08 20.60
N GLU A 132 7.52 8.00 19.84
CA GLU A 132 8.14 9.23 19.34
C GLU A 132 9.50 8.94 18.67
N ALA A 133 9.53 7.91 17.83
CA ALA A 133 10.72 7.48 17.13
C ALA A 133 11.11 8.47 16.03
N ASN A 134 12.41 8.61 15.76
CA ASN A 134 12.91 9.47 14.67
C ASN A 134 12.62 8.89 13.29
N ALA A 135 12.44 7.56 13.21
CA ALA A 135 12.12 6.86 11.99
C ALA A 135 11.45 5.52 12.26
N GLY A 136 10.86 4.95 11.22
CA GLY A 136 10.39 3.58 11.18
C GLY A 136 10.97 2.81 10.00
N VAL A 137 11.13 1.51 10.13
CA VAL A 137 11.54 0.62 9.04
C VAL A 137 10.59 -0.57 8.95
N MET A 138 10.01 -0.76 7.76
CA MET A 138 9.22 -1.95 7.43
C MET A 138 9.95 -2.78 6.38
N VAL A 139 10.27 -4.02 6.74
CA VAL A 139 10.85 -4.98 5.80
C VAL A 139 9.73 -5.73 5.09
N THR A 140 9.47 -5.35 3.85
CA THR A 140 8.39 -5.91 3.03
C THR A 140 8.56 -5.52 1.56
N ALA A 141 8.01 -6.34 0.65
CA ALA A 141 7.75 -5.97 -0.73
C ALA A 141 6.25 -5.98 -1.06
N SER A 142 5.38 -5.80 -0.05
CA SER A 142 3.92 -5.79 -0.18
C SER A 142 3.42 -7.05 -0.91
N HIS A 143 2.65 -6.92 -1.96
CA HIS A 143 2.06 -8.01 -2.75
C HIS A 143 2.93 -8.52 -3.91
N ASN A 144 4.20 -8.13 -4.00
CA ASN A 144 5.08 -8.63 -5.07
C ASN A 144 5.32 -10.15 -4.94
N PRO A 145 5.73 -10.85 -6.02
CA PRO A 145 6.09 -12.27 -5.96
C PRO A 145 7.13 -12.60 -4.89
N ALA A 146 7.19 -13.88 -4.47
CA ALA A 146 8.05 -14.40 -3.41
C ALA A 146 9.53 -14.05 -3.55
N LYS A 147 10.03 -13.96 -4.78
CA LYS A 147 11.43 -13.62 -5.08
C LYS A 147 11.84 -12.19 -4.72
N TYR A 148 10.88 -11.31 -4.39
CA TYR A 148 11.15 -9.91 -4.00
C TYR A 148 11.12 -9.74 -2.50
N ASN A 149 11.96 -8.84 -2.00
CA ASN A 149 11.83 -8.22 -0.70
C ASN A 149 12.14 -6.72 -0.80
N GLY A 150 11.96 -5.98 0.28
CA GLY A 150 12.15 -4.54 0.31
C GLY A 150 12.42 -4.00 1.71
N TYR A 151 12.69 -2.71 1.75
CA TYR A 151 13.00 -1.96 2.95
C TYR A 151 12.33 -0.59 2.83
N LYS A 152 11.16 -0.40 3.46
CA LYS A 152 10.43 0.87 3.47
C LYS A 152 10.86 1.69 4.68
N ALA A 153 11.15 2.98 4.48
CA ALA A 153 11.49 3.90 5.56
C ALA A 153 10.38 4.91 5.81
N TYR A 154 10.15 5.20 7.08
CA TYR A 154 9.10 6.09 7.59
C TYR A 154 9.70 7.22 8.40
N GLY A 155 9.11 8.41 8.32
CA GLY A 155 9.44 9.56 9.13
C GLY A 155 8.87 9.49 10.56
N PRO A 156 9.20 10.48 11.41
CA PRO A 156 8.73 10.51 12.81
C PRO A 156 7.21 10.67 12.95
N ASP A 157 6.55 11.17 11.91
CA ASP A 157 5.10 11.29 11.83
C ASP A 157 4.38 9.96 11.56
N GLY A 158 5.14 8.87 11.29
CA GLY A 158 4.62 7.56 10.92
C GLY A 158 4.18 7.45 9.46
N CYS A 159 4.48 8.46 8.63
CA CYS A 159 4.28 8.43 7.18
C CYS A 159 5.53 7.91 6.47
N GLN A 160 5.40 7.38 5.25
CA GLN A 160 6.57 7.10 4.42
C GLN A 160 7.38 8.38 4.23
N MET A 161 8.72 8.26 4.21
CA MET A 161 9.61 9.41 4.14
C MET A 161 9.24 10.37 3.01
N THR A 162 9.41 11.68 3.28
CA THR A 162 9.34 12.72 2.24
C THR A 162 10.46 12.55 1.22
N ASP A 163 10.28 13.13 0.03
CA ASP A 163 11.29 13.08 -1.03
C ASP A 163 12.62 13.69 -0.55
N GLU A 164 12.56 14.81 0.18
CA GLU A 164 13.73 15.48 0.74
C GLU A 164 14.51 14.59 1.73
N ALA A 165 13.81 13.97 2.68
CA ALA A 165 14.44 13.06 3.64
C ALA A 165 15.02 11.82 2.95
N ALA A 166 14.30 11.25 1.98
CA ALA A 166 14.77 10.11 1.22
C ALA A 166 16.02 10.43 0.39
N ASP A 167 16.11 11.62 -0.21
CA ASP A 167 17.28 12.05 -0.98
C ASP A 167 18.51 12.21 -0.07
N ILE A 168 18.35 12.75 1.14
CA ILE A 168 19.44 12.85 2.13
C ILE A 168 19.91 11.45 2.54
N VAL A 169 18.97 10.55 2.89
CA VAL A 169 19.31 9.17 3.23
C VAL A 169 20.00 8.46 2.08
N TYR A 170 19.54 8.66 0.84
CA TYR A 170 20.16 8.07 -0.34
C TYR A 170 21.58 8.57 -0.57
N ALA A 171 21.86 9.86 -0.36
CA ALA A 171 23.21 10.38 -0.43
C ALA A 171 24.15 9.73 0.60
N GLU A 172 23.68 9.51 1.83
CA GLU A 172 24.41 8.80 2.87
C GLU A 172 24.65 7.32 2.52
N ILE A 173 23.66 6.66 1.89
CA ILE A 173 23.82 5.29 1.38
C ILE A 173 24.93 5.22 0.33
N GLN A 174 24.94 6.17 -0.63
CA GLN A 174 25.95 6.21 -1.68
C GLN A 174 27.36 6.45 -1.14
N ASN A 175 27.51 7.15 -0.02
CA ASN A 175 28.78 7.41 0.65
C ASN A 175 29.22 6.23 1.55
N THR A 176 28.38 5.22 1.74
CA THR A 176 28.66 4.04 2.58
C THR A 176 29.12 2.87 1.71
N ASP A 177 30.29 2.30 2.00
CA ASP A 177 30.72 1.09 1.29
C ASP A 177 29.77 -0.08 1.59
N ILE A 178 29.36 -0.82 0.56
CA ILE A 178 28.33 -1.86 0.67
C ILE A 178 28.77 -3.07 1.50
N LEU A 179 30.06 -3.42 1.49
CA LEU A 179 30.58 -4.61 2.17
C LEU A 179 31.11 -4.29 3.58
N GLU A 180 31.77 -3.13 3.74
CA GLU A 180 32.51 -2.80 4.95
C GLU A 180 32.07 -1.50 5.64
N GLY A 181 31.21 -0.70 5.00
CA GLY A 181 30.87 0.66 5.47
C GLY A 181 29.88 0.69 6.63
N ALA A 182 29.11 -0.35 6.87
CA ALA A 182 28.15 -0.40 7.96
C ALA A 182 28.80 -0.81 9.29
N LYS A 183 28.51 -0.07 10.35
CA LYS A 183 28.87 -0.48 11.71
C LYS A 183 27.93 -1.60 12.15
N LEU A 184 28.48 -2.61 12.81
CA LEU A 184 27.74 -3.78 13.27
C LEU A 184 27.96 -4.03 14.76
N MET A 185 26.91 -4.46 15.42
CA MET A 185 26.88 -5.04 16.76
C MET A 185 26.04 -6.32 16.67
N SER A 186 26.32 -7.34 17.47
CA SER A 186 25.45 -8.51 17.50
C SER A 186 24.07 -8.12 18.08
N PHE A 187 23.03 -8.84 17.70
CA PHE A 187 21.69 -8.59 18.19
C PHE A 187 21.62 -8.78 19.71
N GLU A 188 22.31 -9.80 20.22
CA GLU A 188 22.39 -10.15 21.64
C GLU A 188 23.14 -9.07 22.45
N GLU A 189 24.23 -8.53 21.93
CA GLU A 189 24.93 -7.39 22.55
C GLU A 189 24.05 -6.15 22.59
N GLY A 190 23.29 -5.89 21.51
CA GLY A 190 22.34 -4.79 21.44
C GLY A 190 21.23 -4.91 22.48
N MET A 191 20.68 -6.11 22.64
CA MET A 191 19.68 -6.42 23.68
C MET A 191 20.28 -6.25 25.09
N ALA A 192 21.46 -6.81 25.35
CA ALA A 192 22.14 -6.72 26.64
C ALA A 192 22.49 -5.27 27.02
N ALA A 193 22.80 -4.43 26.03
CA ALA A 193 23.08 -3.00 26.21
C ALA A 193 21.82 -2.14 26.36
N GLY A 194 20.62 -2.70 26.20
CA GLY A 194 19.34 -1.95 26.21
C GLY A 194 19.18 -1.01 25.00
N LEU A 195 19.92 -1.25 23.93
CA LEU A 195 19.81 -0.53 22.66
C LEU A 195 18.77 -1.15 21.75
N ILE A 196 18.56 -2.46 21.84
CA ILE A 196 17.50 -3.18 21.13
C ILE A 196 16.50 -3.67 22.17
N GLU A 197 15.23 -3.36 21.99
CA GLU A 197 14.14 -3.84 22.82
C GLU A 197 12.96 -4.22 21.92
N TYR A 198 12.18 -5.21 22.36
CA TYR A 198 10.94 -5.53 21.67
C TYR A 198 9.86 -4.47 21.90
N VAL A 199 8.97 -4.31 20.91
CA VAL A 199 7.75 -3.51 21.06
C VAL A 199 6.92 -4.10 22.18
N GLY A 200 6.56 -3.29 23.18
CA GLY A 200 5.80 -3.72 24.34
C GLY A 200 4.34 -4.05 24.02
N ASP A 201 3.72 -4.87 24.86
CA ASP A 201 2.30 -5.20 24.74
C ASP A 201 1.40 -3.98 24.95
N ASP A 202 1.84 -3.00 25.72
CA ASP A 202 1.18 -1.70 25.88
C ASP A 202 0.99 -0.96 24.54
N CYS A 203 2.00 -0.95 23.69
CA CYS A 203 1.90 -0.37 22.34
C CYS A 203 0.97 -1.19 21.43
N LYS A 204 1.07 -2.53 21.49
CA LYS A 204 0.21 -3.42 20.69
C LYS A 204 -1.27 -3.26 21.09
N GLU A 205 -1.59 -3.23 22.38
CA GLU A 205 -2.96 -3.04 22.88
C GLU A 205 -3.48 -1.62 22.57
N ALA A 206 -2.64 -0.59 22.68
CA ALA A 206 -3.01 0.77 22.30
C ALA A 206 -3.37 0.89 20.80
N LEU A 207 -2.68 0.16 19.92
CA LEU A 207 -3.04 0.06 18.51
C LEU A 207 -4.44 -0.55 18.34
N TYR A 208 -4.70 -1.70 18.96
CA TYR A 208 -6.01 -2.37 18.87
C TYR A 208 -7.13 -1.49 19.43
N ASP A 209 -6.89 -0.79 20.54
CA ASP A 209 -7.86 0.16 21.11
C ASP A 209 -8.12 1.35 20.16
N ALA A 210 -7.08 1.88 19.53
CA ALA A 210 -7.20 2.94 18.54
C ALA A 210 -8.03 2.49 17.30
N ILE A 211 -7.87 1.24 16.84
CA ILE A 211 -8.66 0.66 15.75
C ILE A 211 -10.13 0.49 16.19
N LYS A 212 -10.38 -0.15 17.34
CA LYS A 212 -11.74 -0.37 17.85
C LYS A 212 -12.52 0.93 18.06
N ALA A 213 -11.84 1.99 18.49
CA ALA A 213 -12.43 3.30 18.67
C ALA A 213 -12.94 3.95 17.36
N ARG A 214 -12.60 3.39 16.20
CA ARG A 214 -13.10 3.87 14.90
C ARG A 214 -14.42 3.23 14.49
N SER A 215 -14.91 2.18 15.17
CA SER A 215 -16.23 1.61 14.93
C SER A 215 -17.29 2.72 15.00
N VAL A 216 -18.14 2.81 13.98
CA VAL A 216 -19.24 3.79 13.92
C VAL A 216 -20.54 3.25 14.48
N ARG A 217 -20.61 1.92 14.68
CA ARG A 217 -21.75 1.22 15.29
C ARG A 217 -21.28 0.16 16.31
N PRO A 218 -20.65 0.58 17.43
CA PRO A 218 -20.10 -0.34 18.40
C PRO A 218 -21.13 -1.35 18.92
N GLY A 219 -20.75 -2.63 18.95
CA GLY A 219 -21.59 -3.72 19.43
C GLY A 219 -22.55 -4.32 18.40
N LEU A 220 -22.71 -3.71 17.22
CA LEU A 220 -23.60 -4.22 16.16
C LEU A 220 -23.22 -5.64 15.72
N CYS A 221 -21.95 -5.91 15.54
CA CYS A 221 -21.47 -7.19 15.01
C CYS A 221 -21.84 -8.38 15.89
N LYS A 222 -21.94 -8.18 17.21
CA LYS A 222 -22.29 -9.25 18.19
C LYS A 222 -23.63 -9.92 17.92
N THR A 223 -24.56 -9.22 17.28
CA THR A 223 -25.95 -9.70 17.08
C THR A 223 -26.29 -9.92 15.61
N ALA A 224 -25.43 -9.51 14.68
CA ALA A 224 -25.72 -9.58 13.26
C ALA A 224 -25.57 -10.99 12.67
N GLY A 225 -24.82 -11.90 13.32
CA GLY A 225 -24.61 -13.27 12.86
C GLY A 225 -23.92 -13.34 11.49
N LEU A 226 -22.94 -12.46 11.24
CA LEU A 226 -22.18 -12.44 10.01
C LEU A 226 -21.28 -13.66 9.91
N LYS A 227 -21.38 -14.41 8.82
CA LYS A 227 -20.52 -15.54 8.50
C LYS A 227 -19.45 -15.12 7.49
N LEU A 228 -18.17 -15.30 7.87
CA LEU A 228 -17.03 -14.77 7.15
C LEU A 228 -16.06 -15.87 6.72
N VAL A 229 -15.51 -15.76 5.51
CA VAL A 229 -14.28 -16.44 5.12
C VAL A 229 -13.15 -15.42 5.06
N TYR A 230 -12.01 -15.75 5.67
CA TYR A 230 -10.84 -14.88 5.70
C TYR A 230 -9.59 -15.59 5.19
N SER A 231 -8.81 -14.89 4.35
CA SER A 231 -7.45 -15.29 3.96
C SER A 231 -6.44 -14.20 4.28
N PRO A 232 -5.43 -14.48 5.12
CA PRO A 232 -4.28 -13.59 5.30
C PRO A 232 -3.25 -13.68 4.14
N LEU A 233 -3.49 -14.48 3.10
CA LEU A 233 -2.57 -14.74 1.99
C LEU A 233 -1.14 -15.07 2.47
N ASN A 234 -1.01 -15.94 3.47
CA ASN A 234 0.25 -16.31 4.13
C ASN A 234 1.03 -15.10 4.71
N GLY A 235 0.35 -13.98 5.00
CA GLY A 235 0.95 -12.71 5.42
C GLY A 235 0.83 -12.42 6.93
N SER A 236 1.07 -11.16 7.28
CA SER A 236 1.08 -10.65 8.65
C SER A 236 -0.33 -10.34 9.22
N GLY A 237 -1.37 -10.41 8.38
CA GLY A 237 -2.73 -10.03 8.78
C GLY A 237 -3.42 -11.00 9.73
N LEU A 238 -3.01 -12.27 9.81
CA LEU A 238 -3.72 -13.32 10.55
C LEU A 238 -4.06 -12.89 11.99
N VAL A 239 -3.05 -12.57 12.78
CA VAL A 239 -3.22 -12.27 14.21
C VAL A 239 -3.99 -10.97 14.43
N PRO A 240 -3.61 -9.82 13.86
CA PRO A 240 -4.28 -8.55 14.12
C PRO A 240 -5.71 -8.48 13.58
N VAL A 241 -5.98 -9.04 12.40
CA VAL A 241 -7.33 -9.04 11.83
C VAL A 241 -8.25 -9.93 12.66
N MET A 242 -7.82 -11.16 12.99
CA MET A 242 -8.61 -12.05 13.82
C MET A 242 -8.88 -11.46 15.21
N ARG A 243 -7.87 -10.80 15.82
CA ARG A 243 -8.04 -10.13 17.11
C ARG A 243 -9.13 -9.06 17.03
N ILE A 244 -9.06 -8.16 16.05
CA ILE A 244 -10.04 -7.07 15.93
C ILE A 244 -11.44 -7.59 15.60
N LEU A 245 -11.58 -8.56 14.70
CA LEU A 245 -12.87 -9.13 14.35
C LEU A 245 -13.54 -9.81 15.54
N ASN A 246 -12.77 -10.59 16.33
CA ASN A 246 -13.28 -11.19 17.55
C ASN A 246 -13.64 -10.13 18.62
N ASP A 247 -12.82 -9.10 18.80
CA ASP A 247 -13.06 -8.01 19.75
C ASP A 247 -14.37 -7.26 19.46
N ILE A 248 -14.74 -7.09 18.18
CA ILE A 248 -16.02 -6.47 17.81
C ILE A 248 -17.20 -7.45 17.79
N GLY A 249 -16.96 -8.76 18.01
CA GLY A 249 -17.96 -9.80 18.18
C GLY A 249 -18.35 -10.53 16.88
N ILE A 250 -17.41 -10.73 15.96
CA ILE A 250 -17.55 -11.62 14.80
C ILE A 250 -16.80 -12.92 15.14
N ASP A 251 -17.55 -13.98 15.43
CA ASP A 251 -17.01 -15.26 15.89
C ASP A 251 -17.09 -16.37 14.82
N ASP A 252 -18.00 -16.23 13.82
CA ASP A 252 -18.17 -17.21 12.73
C ASP A 252 -17.23 -16.90 11.57
N ILE A 253 -15.94 -17.17 11.77
CA ILE A 253 -14.87 -16.92 10.81
C ILE A 253 -14.22 -18.23 10.41
N THR A 254 -14.30 -18.60 9.13
CA THR A 254 -13.55 -19.70 8.53
C THR A 254 -12.32 -19.17 7.82
N ILE A 255 -11.13 -19.59 8.25
CA ILE A 255 -9.87 -19.19 7.64
C ILE A 255 -9.52 -20.17 6.52
N VAL A 256 -9.00 -19.67 5.38
CA VAL A 256 -8.49 -20.49 4.27
C VAL A 256 -7.26 -21.29 4.75
N PRO A 257 -7.33 -22.63 4.91
CA PRO A 257 -6.29 -23.39 5.59
C PRO A 257 -4.91 -23.30 4.92
N GLU A 258 -4.87 -23.31 3.58
CA GLU A 258 -3.63 -23.27 2.80
C GLU A 258 -2.93 -21.92 2.83
N GLN A 259 -3.67 -20.86 3.23
CA GLN A 259 -3.18 -19.47 3.25
C GLN A 259 -3.10 -18.91 4.67
N GLN A 260 -3.43 -19.72 5.68
CA GLN A 260 -3.56 -19.27 7.07
C GLN A 260 -2.23 -18.84 7.68
N TYR A 261 -1.21 -19.69 7.60
CA TYR A 261 0.05 -19.45 8.29
C TYR A 261 1.04 -18.67 7.41
N PRO A 262 1.89 -17.83 8.02
CA PRO A 262 2.93 -17.10 7.29
C PRO A 262 3.84 -18.03 6.48
N ASP A 263 3.98 -17.75 5.19
CA ASP A 263 4.89 -18.44 4.28
C ASP A 263 5.35 -17.51 3.16
N GLY A 264 6.63 -17.14 3.18
CA GLY A 264 7.22 -16.23 2.21
C GLY A 264 7.33 -16.78 0.79
N ASN A 265 7.06 -18.07 0.58
CA ASN A 265 6.99 -18.68 -0.75
C ASN A 265 5.63 -18.48 -1.43
N PHE A 266 4.58 -18.13 -0.69
CA PHE A 266 3.21 -17.96 -1.20
C PHE A 266 2.76 -19.11 -2.11
N PRO A 267 2.75 -20.36 -1.64
CA PRO A 267 2.69 -21.58 -2.48
C PRO A 267 1.40 -21.69 -3.29
N THR A 268 0.31 -21.07 -2.83
CA THR A 268 -0.99 -21.10 -3.50
C THR A 268 -1.29 -19.84 -4.30
N CYS A 269 -0.44 -18.82 -4.18
CA CYS A 269 -0.68 -17.50 -4.75
C CYS A 269 0.64 -16.81 -5.12
N PRO A 270 1.21 -17.06 -6.32
CA PRO A 270 2.48 -16.44 -6.75
C PRO A 270 2.50 -14.91 -6.70
N TYR A 271 1.33 -14.28 -6.80
CA TYR A 271 1.11 -12.86 -6.61
C TYR A 271 0.09 -12.66 -5.49
N PRO A 272 0.51 -12.52 -4.22
CA PRO A 272 -0.39 -12.40 -3.07
C PRO A 272 -1.04 -11.01 -2.99
N ASN A 273 -1.79 -10.67 -4.05
CA ASN A 273 -2.45 -9.40 -4.24
C ASN A 273 -3.98 -9.59 -4.20
N PRO A 274 -4.70 -9.03 -3.22
CA PRO A 274 -6.14 -9.17 -3.11
C PRO A 274 -6.95 -8.48 -4.21
N GLU A 275 -6.28 -7.80 -5.16
CA GLU A 275 -6.89 -7.23 -6.36
C GLU A 275 -7.16 -8.30 -7.44
N ILE A 276 -6.48 -9.44 -7.40
CA ILE A 276 -6.53 -10.44 -8.46
C ILE A 276 -7.33 -11.68 -8.05
N PHE A 277 -8.07 -12.22 -9.02
CA PHE A 277 -8.93 -13.38 -8.81
C PHE A 277 -8.17 -14.60 -8.29
N GLU A 278 -6.99 -14.87 -8.83
CA GLU A 278 -6.18 -16.04 -8.47
C GLU A 278 -5.81 -16.07 -6.98
N ALA A 279 -5.55 -14.88 -6.39
CA ALA A 279 -5.27 -14.76 -4.95
C ALA A 279 -6.50 -15.10 -4.09
N LEU A 280 -7.68 -14.78 -4.57
CA LEU A 280 -8.94 -14.95 -3.86
C LEU A 280 -9.61 -16.31 -4.13
N ARG A 281 -9.15 -17.06 -5.12
CA ARG A 281 -9.79 -18.29 -5.62
C ARG A 281 -10.10 -19.30 -4.51
N LEU A 282 -9.14 -19.66 -3.68
CA LEU A 282 -9.36 -20.61 -2.58
C LEU A 282 -10.37 -20.10 -1.55
N GLY A 283 -10.30 -18.80 -1.24
CA GLY A 283 -11.28 -18.16 -0.36
C GLY A 283 -12.68 -18.15 -0.94
N LEU A 284 -12.83 -17.92 -2.25
CA LEU A 284 -14.11 -17.99 -2.94
C LEU A 284 -14.70 -19.40 -2.93
N GLU A 285 -13.89 -20.42 -3.25
CA GLU A 285 -14.30 -21.83 -3.20
C GLU A 285 -14.80 -22.20 -1.78
N LEU A 286 -14.07 -21.76 -0.76
CA LEU A 286 -14.44 -21.98 0.63
C LEU A 286 -15.71 -21.19 1.02
N ALA A 287 -15.84 -19.93 0.56
CA ALA A 287 -17.04 -19.11 0.83
C ALA A 287 -18.31 -19.75 0.24
N VAL A 288 -18.22 -20.29 -0.97
CA VAL A 288 -19.34 -21.04 -1.59
C VAL A 288 -19.66 -22.28 -0.76
N LYS A 289 -18.67 -23.08 -0.36
CA LYS A 289 -18.85 -24.29 0.44
C LYS A 289 -19.50 -24.00 1.80
N GLU A 290 -19.04 -22.97 2.47
CA GLU A 290 -19.51 -22.59 3.80
C GLU A 290 -20.79 -21.74 3.75
N GLY A 291 -21.16 -21.20 2.59
CA GLY A 291 -22.29 -20.29 2.42
C GLY A 291 -22.07 -18.94 3.13
N ALA A 292 -20.81 -18.49 3.20
CA ALA A 292 -20.44 -17.26 3.90
C ALA A 292 -21.15 -16.03 3.33
N ASP A 293 -21.34 -14.99 4.14
CA ASP A 293 -21.94 -13.73 3.69
C ASP A 293 -20.91 -12.86 2.97
N LEU A 294 -19.63 -13.00 3.36
CA LEU A 294 -18.51 -12.19 2.89
C LEU A 294 -17.22 -13.01 2.88
N MET A 295 -16.35 -12.76 1.91
CA MET A 295 -14.98 -13.24 1.88
C MET A 295 -14.03 -12.04 1.91
N LEU A 296 -13.01 -12.09 2.79
CA LEU A 296 -11.92 -11.11 2.89
C LEU A 296 -10.57 -11.74 2.59
N ALA A 297 -9.66 -10.95 2.00
CA ALA A 297 -8.24 -11.29 1.94
C ALA A 297 -7.37 -10.04 2.16
N THR A 298 -6.27 -10.20 2.93
CA THR A 298 -5.27 -9.16 3.14
C THR A 298 -3.96 -9.54 2.46
N ASP A 299 -3.21 -8.56 1.94
CA ASP A 299 -1.88 -8.80 1.37
C ASP A 299 -0.82 -9.09 2.46
N PRO A 300 0.41 -9.50 2.07
CA PRO A 300 1.39 -9.98 3.05
C PRO A 300 1.77 -9.00 4.15
N ASP A 301 1.84 -7.71 3.89
CA ASP A 301 2.11 -6.66 4.88
C ASP A 301 0.84 -6.01 5.44
N ALA A 302 -0.32 -6.59 5.10
CA ALA A 302 -1.66 -6.26 5.58
C ALA A 302 -1.96 -4.75 5.58
N ASP A 303 -1.56 -4.07 4.51
CA ASP A 303 -1.92 -2.68 4.23
C ASP A 303 -3.10 -2.59 3.24
N ARG A 304 -3.48 -3.70 2.56
CA ARG A 304 -4.59 -3.80 1.63
C ARG A 304 -5.54 -4.92 2.02
N VAL A 305 -6.84 -4.70 1.76
CA VAL A 305 -7.88 -5.72 1.92
C VAL A 305 -8.81 -5.74 0.72
N GLY A 306 -8.95 -6.91 0.09
CA GLY A 306 -9.91 -7.20 -0.97
C GLY A 306 -11.06 -8.04 -0.46
N ILE A 307 -12.22 -7.94 -1.10
CA ILE A 307 -13.42 -8.67 -0.73
C ILE A 307 -14.15 -9.30 -1.91
N ALA A 308 -14.91 -10.36 -1.60
CA ALA A 308 -15.98 -10.83 -2.44
C ALA A 308 -17.29 -10.85 -1.63
N MET A 309 -18.34 -10.28 -2.19
CA MET A 309 -19.66 -10.23 -1.58
C MET A 309 -20.60 -11.27 -2.17
N LYS A 310 -21.46 -11.85 -1.33
CA LYS A 310 -22.49 -12.78 -1.76
C LYS A 310 -23.59 -12.04 -2.50
N CYS A 311 -23.96 -12.55 -3.67
CA CYS A 311 -25.08 -12.08 -4.47
C CYS A 311 -26.40 -12.77 -4.07
N PRO A 312 -27.57 -12.19 -4.41
CA PRO A 312 -28.89 -12.78 -4.09
C PRO A 312 -29.11 -14.19 -4.68
N ASP A 313 -28.45 -14.51 -5.79
CA ASP A 313 -28.50 -15.84 -6.44
C ASP A 313 -27.55 -16.87 -5.80
N GLY A 314 -26.80 -16.46 -4.76
CA GLY A 314 -25.82 -17.30 -4.06
C GLY A 314 -24.42 -17.32 -4.68
N THR A 315 -24.21 -16.66 -5.81
CA THR A 315 -22.87 -16.46 -6.39
C THR A 315 -22.07 -15.40 -5.61
N TYR A 316 -20.79 -15.27 -5.92
CA TYR A 316 -19.92 -14.25 -5.31
C TYR A 316 -19.35 -13.33 -6.38
N GLU A 317 -19.33 -12.05 -6.09
CA GLU A 317 -18.76 -11.00 -6.94
C GLU A 317 -17.57 -10.34 -6.23
N LEU A 318 -16.45 -10.24 -6.94
CA LEU A 318 -15.29 -9.47 -6.48
C LEU A 318 -15.63 -7.98 -6.52
N VAL A 319 -15.31 -7.28 -5.43
CA VAL A 319 -15.57 -5.84 -5.31
C VAL A 319 -14.27 -5.09 -5.53
N SER A 320 -14.28 -4.15 -6.45
CA SER A 320 -13.09 -3.32 -6.72
C SER A 320 -12.76 -2.40 -5.53
N GLY A 321 -11.49 -2.00 -5.41
CA GLY A 321 -11.08 -1.05 -4.37
C GLY A 321 -11.85 0.28 -4.41
N ASN A 322 -12.22 0.72 -5.59
CA ASN A 322 -13.08 1.89 -5.80
C ASN A 322 -14.50 1.69 -5.23
N GLU A 323 -15.11 0.54 -5.49
CA GLU A 323 -16.44 0.22 -4.98
C GLU A 323 -16.45 0.06 -3.46
N VAL A 324 -15.44 -0.62 -2.90
CA VAL A 324 -15.28 -0.72 -1.44
C VAL A 324 -15.07 0.65 -0.81
N GLY A 325 -14.22 1.50 -1.41
CA GLY A 325 -14.00 2.88 -0.94
C GLY A 325 -15.28 3.71 -0.94
N ALA A 326 -16.09 3.60 -2.00
CA ALA A 326 -17.38 4.29 -2.11
C ALA A 326 -18.39 3.77 -1.07
N LEU A 327 -18.52 2.45 -0.90
CA LEU A 327 -19.37 1.82 0.09
C LEU A 327 -19.00 2.22 1.52
N LEU A 328 -17.69 2.20 1.85
CA LEU A 328 -17.20 2.60 3.17
C LEU A 328 -17.44 4.07 3.45
N LEU A 329 -17.19 4.95 2.50
CA LEU A 329 -17.46 6.38 2.65
C LEU A 329 -18.93 6.65 2.91
N ASP A 330 -19.83 6.06 2.11
CA ASP A 330 -21.27 6.18 2.28
C ASP A 330 -21.71 5.66 3.66
N TYR A 331 -21.26 4.46 4.05
CA TYR A 331 -21.57 3.84 5.32
C TYR A 331 -21.10 4.67 6.52
N ILE A 332 -19.85 5.14 6.51
CA ILE A 332 -19.26 5.96 7.57
C ILE A 332 -20.04 7.26 7.71
N CYS A 333 -20.30 7.95 6.60
CA CYS A 333 -21.02 9.22 6.62
C CYS A 333 -22.47 9.06 7.12
N ALA A 334 -23.21 8.12 6.57
CA ALA A 334 -24.59 7.86 6.97
C ALA A 334 -24.69 7.48 8.46
N SER A 335 -23.80 6.57 8.91
CA SER A 335 -23.78 6.12 10.30
C SER A 335 -23.41 7.23 11.28
N ARG A 336 -22.41 8.06 10.96
CA ARG A 336 -21.99 9.18 11.82
C ARG A 336 -23.09 10.26 11.91
N ILE A 337 -23.80 10.55 10.82
CA ILE A 337 -24.93 11.49 10.84
C ILE A 337 -26.06 10.93 11.70
N GLU A 338 -26.45 9.67 11.50
CA GLU A 338 -27.49 9.02 12.30
C GLU A 338 -27.17 9.01 13.80
N LYS A 339 -25.90 8.79 14.15
CA LYS A 339 -25.43 8.76 15.55
C LYS A 339 -25.08 10.12 16.13
N GLY A 340 -25.11 11.20 15.33
CA GLY A 340 -24.71 12.53 15.78
C GLY A 340 -23.21 12.65 16.08
N THR A 341 -22.37 11.85 15.42
CA THR A 341 -20.91 11.80 15.62
C THR A 341 -20.12 12.30 14.42
N MET A 342 -20.78 12.91 13.43
CA MET A 342 -20.11 13.55 12.30
C MET A 342 -19.40 14.80 12.78
N PRO A 343 -18.08 14.92 12.58
CA PRO A 343 -17.37 16.16 12.96
C PRO A 343 -17.80 17.33 12.08
N GLU A 344 -17.74 18.52 12.62
CA GLU A 344 -17.90 19.73 11.82
C GLU A 344 -16.80 19.79 10.76
N LYS A 345 -17.18 20.17 9.53
CA LYS A 345 -16.25 20.23 8.37
C LYS A 345 -15.46 18.95 8.18
N ALA A 346 -16.13 17.79 8.28
CA ALA A 346 -15.52 16.49 8.07
C ALA A 346 -14.72 16.43 6.76
N VAL A 347 -13.59 15.76 6.79
CA VAL A 347 -12.68 15.59 5.63
C VAL A 347 -12.52 14.12 5.29
N ALA A 348 -12.70 13.80 4.02
CA ALA A 348 -12.26 12.54 3.43
C ALA A 348 -11.19 12.82 2.36
N VAL A 349 -10.29 11.85 2.16
CA VAL A 349 -9.15 12.01 1.23
C VAL A 349 -9.06 10.80 0.32
N LYS A 350 -8.83 11.02 -0.99
CA LYS A 350 -8.58 9.94 -1.94
C LYS A 350 -7.49 10.27 -2.93
N SER A 351 -6.90 9.25 -3.56
CA SER A 351 -6.01 9.48 -4.70
C SER A 351 -6.80 10.04 -5.88
N LEU A 352 -6.16 10.87 -6.69
CA LEU A 352 -6.78 11.48 -7.90
C LEU A 352 -7.22 10.44 -8.94
N VAL A 353 -6.66 9.22 -8.91
CA VAL A 353 -7.04 8.11 -9.80
C VAL A 353 -8.16 7.23 -9.22
N SER A 354 -8.58 7.49 -7.98
CA SER A 354 -9.74 6.84 -7.36
C SER A 354 -11.06 7.44 -7.87
N THR A 355 -12.12 6.65 -7.78
CA THR A 355 -13.42 6.96 -8.40
C THR A 355 -14.01 8.32 -8.01
N PRO A 356 -14.46 9.14 -8.98
CA PRO A 356 -15.24 10.36 -8.71
C PRO A 356 -16.62 10.11 -8.06
N LEU A 357 -17.10 8.86 -8.02
CA LEU A 357 -18.29 8.49 -7.26
C LEU A 357 -18.16 8.91 -5.79
N ALA A 358 -16.94 8.80 -5.22
CA ALA A 358 -16.67 9.22 -3.86
C ALA A 358 -16.84 10.75 -3.66
N ASP A 359 -16.53 11.58 -4.67
CA ASP A 359 -16.77 13.02 -4.62
C ASP A 359 -18.28 13.32 -4.56
N ALA A 360 -19.09 12.60 -5.33
CA ALA A 360 -20.56 12.74 -5.33
C ALA A 360 -21.15 12.33 -3.98
N ILE A 361 -20.67 11.21 -3.40
CA ILE A 361 -21.09 10.74 -2.07
C ILE A 361 -20.70 11.77 -1.00
N ALA A 362 -19.45 12.23 -0.98
CA ALA A 362 -18.99 13.23 -0.01
C ALA A 362 -19.82 14.52 -0.08
N LYS A 363 -20.12 14.99 -1.29
CA LYS A 363 -20.98 16.16 -1.52
C LYS A 363 -22.37 16.02 -0.90
N LYS A 364 -23.00 14.84 -1.04
CA LYS A 364 -24.32 14.54 -0.44
C LYS A 364 -24.29 14.72 1.07
N TYR A 365 -23.23 14.25 1.72
CA TYR A 365 -23.09 14.29 3.18
C TYR A 365 -22.43 15.55 3.72
N GLY A 366 -22.10 16.51 2.87
CA GLY A 366 -21.42 17.77 3.28
C GLY A 366 -19.98 17.56 3.75
N VAL A 367 -19.31 16.51 3.27
CA VAL A 367 -17.91 16.18 3.59
C VAL A 367 -16.98 16.83 2.57
N GLU A 368 -15.92 17.47 3.04
CA GLU A 368 -14.84 17.99 2.20
C GLU A 368 -14.05 16.80 1.62
N MET A 369 -14.12 16.57 0.29
CA MET A 369 -13.29 15.56 -0.38
C MET A 369 -12.00 16.21 -0.88
N ARG A 370 -10.85 15.73 -0.40
CA ARG A 370 -9.54 16.14 -0.88
C ARG A 370 -8.99 15.08 -1.84
N ASN A 371 -8.70 15.50 -3.07
CA ASN A 371 -8.07 14.67 -4.09
C ASN A 371 -6.57 14.93 -4.06
N VAL A 372 -5.77 13.87 -3.81
CA VAL A 372 -4.30 13.97 -3.70
C VAL A 372 -3.60 13.12 -4.75
N LEU A 373 -2.30 13.29 -4.91
CA LEU A 373 -1.49 12.44 -5.79
C LEU A 373 -1.54 10.97 -5.36
N THR A 374 -1.23 10.07 -6.29
CA THR A 374 -1.17 8.62 -6.01
C THR A 374 -0.05 8.30 -5.03
N GLY A 375 -0.37 7.48 -4.06
CA GLY A 375 0.50 7.05 -2.96
C GLY A 375 -0.05 7.52 -1.63
N PHE A 376 -0.25 6.58 -0.70
CA PHE A 376 -0.93 6.84 0.57
C PHE A 376 -0.19 7.88 1.45
N LYS A 377 1.11 8.11 1.18
CA LYS A 377 1.88 9.19 1.81
C LYS A 377 1.20 10.56 1.70
N TRP A 378 0.49 10.80 0.59
CA TRP A 378 -0.23 12.06 0.40
C TRP A 378 -1.53 12.14 1.22
N ILE A 379 -2.16 10.99 1.48
CA ILE A 379 -3.27 10.92 2.45
C ILE A 379 -2.73 11.14 3.85
N GLY A 380 -1.60 10.50 4.21
CA GLY A 380 -0.89 10.72 5.47
C GLY A 380 -0.49 12.19 5.67
N ASP A 381 0.00 12.87 4.64
CA ASP A 381 0.33 14.30 4.65
C ASP A 381 -0.90 15.17 4.96
N GLN A 382 -2.06 14.89 4.36
CA GLN A 382 -3.30 15.61 4.68
C GLN A 382 -3.72 15.44 6.13
N ILE A 383 -3.51 14.24 6.70
CA ILE A 383 -3.77 14.01 8.13
C ILE A 383 -2.77 14.79 8.98
N ALA A 384 -1.48 14.82 8.60
CA ALA A 384 -0.46 15.60 9.31
C ALA A 384 -0.74 17.10 9.27
N GLN A 385 -1.22 17.63 8.14
CA GLN A 385 -1.64 19.04 8.01
C GLN A 385 -2.82 19.36 8.94
N LEU A 386 -3.83 18.47 9.03
CA LEU A 386 -4.94 18.63 9.96
C LEU A 386 -4.48 18.56 11.42
N GLU A 387 -3.54 17.66 11.73
CA GLU A 387 -2.95 17.55 13.08
C GLU A 387 -2.20 18.83 13.47
N ALA A 388 -1.37 19.36 12.57
CA ALA A 388 -0.64 20.61 12.79
C ALA A 388 -1.59 21.82 12.98
N ALA A 389 -2.77 21.78 12.37
CA ALA A 389 -3.81 22.80 12.55
C ALA A 389 -4.67 22.58 13.81
N GLY A 390 -4.47 21.49 14.56
CA GLY A 390 -5.32 21.13 15.71
C GLY A 390 -6.71 20.63 15.30
N GLU A 391 -6.87 20.17 14.06
CA GLU A 391 -8.15 19.79 13.43
C GLU A 391 -8.18 18.31 13.00
N VAL A 392 -7.32 17.47 13.57
CA VAL A 392 -7.13 16.07 13.12
C VAL A 392 -8.41 15.23 13.20
N ASP A 393 -9.32 15.53 14.11
CA ASP A 393 -10.60 14.85 14.27
C ASP A 393 -11.57 15.08 13.10
N ARG A 394 -11.29 16.03 12.23
CA ARG A 394 -12.05 16.23 10.98
C ARG A 394 -11.82 15.11 9.98
N PHE A 395 -10.68 14.42 10.03
CA PHE A 395 -10.38 13.29 9.15
C PHE A 395 -11.22 12.07 9.52
N ILE A 396 -12.11 11.66 8.63
CA ILE A 396 -13.01 10.52 8.85
C ILE A 396 -12.62 9.28 8.05
N PHE A 397 -12.09 9.45 6.81
CA PHE A 397 -11.78 8.34 5.92
C PHE A 397 -10.80 8.74 4.82
N GLY A 398 -9.91 7.82 4.45
CA GLY A 398 -9.05 7.96 3.29
C GLY A 398 -8.90 6.63 2.56
N PHE A 399 -8.76 6.67 1.19
CA PHE A 399 -8.58 5.46 0.43
C PHE A 399 -7.86 5.66 -0.91
N GLU A 400 -7.32 4.58 -1.42
CA GLU A 400 -6.81 4.44 -2.79
C GLU A 400 -7.57 3.32 -3.54
N GLU A 401 -7.67 3.45 -4.85
CA GLU A 401 -8.29 2.47 -5.74
C GLU A 401 -7.67 1.07 -5.62
N SER A 402 -6.41 1.03 -5.16
CA SER A 402 -5.61 -0.18 -5.00
C SER A 402 -5.84 -0.88 -3.65
N TYR A 403 -7.09 -0.87 -3.15
CA TYR A 403 -7.53 -1.63 -1.97
C TYR A 403 -6.93 -1.19 -0.63
N GLY A 404 -6.39 0.03 -0.56
CA GLY A 404 -5.87 0.62 0.67
C GLY A 404 -6.87 1.58 1.29
N TYR A 405 -7.19 1.39 2.58
CA TYR A 405 -8.17 2.18 3.33
C TYR A 405 -7.63 2.60 4.68
N LEU A 406 -8.13 3.73 5.20
CA LEU A 406 -7.86 4.18 6.56
C LEU A 406 -9.07 4.94 7.10
N ALA A 407 -9.56 4.54 8.28
CA ALA A 407 -10.63 5.23 9.00
C ALA A 407 -10.09 5.80 10.31
N GLY A 408 -9.83 7.11 10.34
CA GLY A 408 -9.28 7.82 11.49
C GLY A 408 -7.75 8.01 11.46
N PRO A 409 -7.23 8.93 12.29
CA PRO A 409 -5.90 9.49 12.13
C PRO A 409 -4.81 8.84 13.01
N TYR A 410 -5.00 7.63 13.53
CA TYR A 410 -4.08 6.98 14.48
C TYR A 410 -2.79 6.46 13.83
N VAL A 411 -2.80 6.20 12.51
CA VAL A 411 -1.65 5.86 11.66
C VAL A 411 -1.60 6.77 10.44
N ARG A 412 -0.53 6.65 9.62
CA ARG A 412 -0.30 7.49 8.43
C ARG A 412 -0.11 6.68 7.16
N ASP A 413 -0.45 5.40 7.19
CA ASP A 413 -0.46 4.53 6.01
C ASP A 413 -1.78 3.74 5.97
N LYS A 414 -2.00 3.03 4.87
CA LYS A 414 -3.11 2.10 4.69
C LYS A 414 -3.12 1.07 5.81
N ASP A 415 -4.32 0.68 6.23
CA ASP A 415 -4.49 -0.31 7.27
C ASP A 415 -5.58 -1.32 6.90
N ALA A 416 -5.16 -2.55 6.56
CA ALA A 416 -6.10 -3.61 6.26
C ALA A 416 -6.82 -4.14 7.51
N VAL A 417 -6.31 -3.89 8.70
CA VAL A 417 -6.97 -4.32 9.96
C VAL A 417 -8.21 -3.46 10.19
N ILE A 418 -8.08 -2.12 10.11
CA ILE A 418 -9.24 -1.22 10.17
C ILE A 418 -10.15 -1.40 8.96
N GLY A 419 -9.58 -1.61 7.77
CA GLY A 419 -10.35 -1.91 6.56
C GLY A 419 -11.22 -3.13 6.75
N SER A 420 -10.67 -4.23 7.24
CA SER A 420 -11.41 -5.47 7.57
C SER A 420 -12.50 -5.23 8.61
N MET A 421 -12.19 -4.51 9.70
CA MET A 421 -13.16 -4.17 10.74
C MET A 421 -14.35 -3.37 10.16
N MET A 422 -14.07 -2.31 9.43
CA MET A 422 -15.11 -1.42 8.88
C MET A 422 -15.96 -2.12 7.81
N ILE A 423 -15.35 -2.94 6.95
CA ILE A 423 -16.06 -3.73 5.94
C ILE A 423 -17.01 -4.73 6.61
N CYS A 424 -16.54 -5.43 7.65
CA CYS A 424 -17.37 -6.39 8.39
C CYS A 424 -18.48 -5.69 9.17
N GLU A 425 -18.22 -4.55 9.81
CA GLU A 425 -19.24 -3.76 10.49
C GLU A 425 -20.31 -3.26 9.51
N MET A 426 -19.91 -2.79 8.33
CA MET A 426 -20.79 -2.38 7.26
C MET A 426 -21.66 -3.57 6.76
N ALA A 427 -21.05 -4.73 6.52
CA ALA A 427 -21.78 -5.94 6.10
C ALA A 427 -22.77 -6.40 7.17
N ALA A 428 -22.36 -6.39 8.44
CA ALA A 428 -23.23 -6.69 9.59
C ALA A 428 -24.41 -5.73 9.69
N TYR A 429 -24.18 -4.43 9.42
CA TYR A 429 -25.25 -3.43 9.42
C TYR A 429 -26.30 -3.71 8.34
N TYR A 430 -25.88 -3.88 7.08
CA TYR A 430 -26.85 -4.13 6.00
C TYR A 430 -27.57 -5.46 6.21
N ARG A 431 -26.91 -6.51 6.69
CA ARG A 431 -27.55 -7.75 7.08
C ARG A 431 -28.61 -7.53 8.18
N SER A 432 -28.33 -6.74 9.19
CA SER A 432 -29.23 -6.49 10.32
C SER A 432 -30.53 -5.78 9.93
N ILE A 433 -30.52 -5.04 8.83
CA ILE A 433 -31.70 -4.36 8.27
C ILE A 433 -32.32 -5.11 7.09
N GLY A 434 -31.96 -6.38 6.86
CA GLY A 434 -32.49 -7.22 5.78
C GLY A 434 -31.98 -6.84 4.38
N SER A 435 -30.84 -6.16 4.27
CA SER A 435 -30.20 -5.76 3.02
C SER A 435 -28.85 -6.48 2.85
N SER A 436 -28.05 -6.10 1.86
CA SER A 436 -26.72 -6.62 1.59
C SER A 436 -25.81 -5.55 1.01
N LEU A 437 -24.49 -5.80 1.01
CA LEU A 437 -23.52 -4.92 0.34
C LEU A 437 -23.84 -4.76 -1.15
N LYS A 438 -24.23 -5.86 -1.83
CA LYS A 438 -24.63 -5.84 -3.24
C LYS A 438 -25.82 -4.92 -3.47
N GLN A 439 -26.86 -5.07 -2.66
CA GLN A 439 -28.04 -4.23 -2.78
C GLN A 439 -27.69 -2.76 -2.54
N ARG A 440 -26.88 -2.47 -1.51
CA ARG A 440 -26.45 -1.08 -1.25
C ARG A 440 -25.64 -0.49 -2.40
N MET A 441 -24.76 -1.27 -3.02
CA MET A 441 -23.98 -0.82 -4.18
C MET A 441 -24.90 -0.47 -5.37
N GLU A 442 -25.91 -1.31 -5.63
CA GLU A 442 -26.89 -1.02 -6.69
C GLU A 442 -27.74 0.23 -6.39
N GLU A 443 -28.09 0.48 -5.12
CA GLU A 443 -28.78 1.73 -4.71
C GLU A 443 -27.90 2.96 -4.95
N ILE A 444 -26.60 2.88 -4.63
CA ILE A 444 -25.63 3.95 -4.91
C ILE A 444 -25.53 4.20 -6.42
N TYR A 445 -25.46 3.15 -7.23
CA TYR A 445 -25.45 3.30 -8.68
C TYR A 445 -26.76 3.85 -9.24
N ALA A 446 -27.88 3.50 -8.66
CA ALA A 446 -29.18 4.07 -9.04
C ALA A 446 -29.26 5.58 -8.72
N GLU A 447 -28.62 6.03 -7.65
CA GLU A 447 -28.61 7.44 -7.23
C GLU A 447 -27.63 8.29 -8.05
N TYR A 448 -26.42 7.77 -8.36
CA TYR A 448 -25.32 8.56 -8.94
C TYR A 448 -24.97 8.19 -10.38
N GLY A 449 -25.51 7.09 -10.94
CA GLY A 449 -25.11 6.48 -12.20
C GLY A 449 -24.09 5.37 -12.03
N ARG A 450 -23.98 4.52 -13.05
CA ARG A 450 -23.05 3.37 -13.04
C ARG A 450 -21.64 3.82 -13.39
N TYR A 451 -20.85 4.13 -12.38
CA TYR A 451 -19.42 4.36 -12.53
C TYR A 451 -18.68 3.05 -12.82
N LEU A 452 -17.75 3.08 -13.77
CA LEU A 452 -16.80 2.02 -14.02
C LEU A 452 -15.39 2.60 -14.04
N ASN A 453 -14.52 2.05 -13.19
CA ASN A 453 -13.11 2.43 -13.12
C ASN A 453 -12.25 1.25 -13.58
N LYS A 454 -11.41 1.43 -14.59
CA LYS A 454 -10.50 0.43 -15.13
C LYS A 454 -9.15 1.05 -15.44
N THR A 455 -8.11 0.22 -15.43
CA THR A 455 -6.74 0.64 -15.71
C THR A 455 -6.12 -0.26 -16.75
N ASP A 456 -5.54 0.32 -17.79
CA ASP A 456 -4.70 -0.38 -18.74
C ASP A 456 -3.22 0.01 -18.51
N SER A 457 -2.31 -0.93 -18.73
CA SER A 457 -0.86 -0.71 -18.62
C SER A 457 -0.21 -0.93 -19.98
N PHE A 458 0.61 0.03 -20.41
CA PHE A 458 1.36 -0.01 -21.66
C PHE A 458 2.85 -0.12 -21.30
N GLU A 459 3.47 -1.22 -21.68
CA GLU A 459 4.87 -1.52 -21.40
C GLU A 459 5.77 -1.16 -22.57
N PHE A 460 6.94 -0.62 -22.29
CA PHE A 460 7.94 -0.21 -23.26
C PHE A 460 9.26 -0.95 -23.00
N PRO A 461 9.35 -2.23 -23.39
CA PRO A 461 10.54 -3.04 -23.06
C PRO A 461 11.80 -2.54 -23.77
N GLY A 462 12.96 -2.83 -23.20
CA GLY A 462 14.27 -2.51 -23.74
C GLY A 462 14.88 -1.23 -23.21
N LEU A 463 16.13 -0.97 -23.62
CA LEU A 463 16.97 0.12 -23.08
C LEU A 463 16.40 1.53 -23.35
N THR A 464 15.62 1.71 -24.40
CA THR A 464 15.01 2.99 -24.81
C THR A 464 13.60 3.18 -24.27
N GLY A 465 13.07 2.24 -23.49
CA GLY A 465 11.68 2.27 -23.02
C GLY A 465 11.36 3.51 -22.19
N MET A 466 12.27 3.92 -21.30
CA MET A 466 12.10 5.13 -20.49
C MET A 466 12.06 6.40 -21.35
N ASP A 467 12.94 6.50 -22.37
CA ASP A 467 12.97 7.64 -23.27
C ASP A 467 11.70 7.73 -24.14
N LYS A 468 11.21 6.57 -24.64
CA LYS A 468 9.96 6.49 -25.38
C LYS A 468 8.78 6.97 -24.51
N MET A 469 8.69 6.48 -23.28
CA MET A 469 7.68 6.90 -22.33
C MET A 469 7.73 8.42 -22.05
N ALA A 470 8.93 8.98 -21.85
CA ALA A 470 9.15 10.40 -21.64
C ALA A 470 8.71 11.21 -22.87
N GLY A 471 9.04 10.75 -24.09
CA GLY A 471 8.63 11.34 -25.35
C GLY A 471 7.11 11.39 -25.50
N ILE A 472 6.40 10.30 -25.18
CA ILE A 472 4.92 10.25 -25.21
C ILE A 472 4.33 11.32 -24.29
N MET A 473 4.82 11.41 -23.04
CA MET A 473 4.32 12.38 -22.07
C MET A 473 4.62 13.83 -22.48
N THR A 474 5.75 14.07 -23.14
CA THR A 474 6.10 15.39 -23.68
C THR A 474 5.17 15.74 -24.84
N ASN A 475 4.95 14.83 -25.79
CA ASN A 475 4.04 15.07 -26.92
C ASN A 475 2.60 15.35 -26.46
N LEU A 476 2.08 14.63 -25.47
CA LEU A 476 0.74 14.86 -24.90
C LEU A 476 0.60 16.24 -24.23
N ARG A 477 1.69 16.86 -23.78
CA ARG A 477 1.71 18.22 -23.25
C ARG A 477 1.79 19.29 -24.33
N GLU A 478 2.63 19.06 -25.32
CA GLU A 478 2.81 19.99 -26.45
C GLU A 478 1.60 19.97 -27.40
N ASN A 479 1.00 18.80 -27.58
CA ASN A 479 -0.14 18.56 -28.46
C ASN A 479 -1.27 17.87 -27.68
N PRO A 480 -1.97 18.57 -26.77
CA PRO A 480 -3.02 17.97 -25.95
C PRO A 480 -4.14 17.39 -26.81
N LEU A 481 -4.67 16.24 -26.40
CA LEU A 481 -5.83 15.66 -27.05
C LEU A 481 -7.04 16.59 -26.91
N THR A 482 -7.75 16.83 -28.00
CA THR A 482 -9.01 17.58 -28.02
C THR A 482 -10.23 16.68 -28.06
N VAL A 483 -10.02 15.43 -28.46
CA VAL A 483 -11.00 14.34 -28.47
C VAL A 483 -10.31 13.04 -28.08
N VAL A 484 -11.05 12.12 -27.45
CA VAL A 484 -10.64 10.74 -27.20
C VAL A 484 -11.77 9.84 -27.72
N GLY A 485 -11.54 9.19 -28.86
CA GLY A 485 -12.63 8.55 -29.59
C GLY A 485 -13.69 9.56 -30.01
N ASP A 486 -14.93 9.29 -29.66
CA ASP A 486 -16.07 10.17 -29.94
C ASP A 486 -16.31 11.23 -28.85
N TYR A 487 -15.50 11.22 -27.76
CA TYR A 487 -15.69 12.11 -26.62
C TYR A 487 -14.80 13.34 -26.74
N LYS A 488 -15.43 14.51 -26.66
CA LYS A 488 -14.72 15.78 -26.63
C LYS A 488 -14.04 16.00 -25.28
N VAL A 489 -12.80 16.46 -25.30
CA VAL A 489 -12.08 16.88 -24.09
C VAL A 489 -12.61 18.24 -23.64
N VAL A 490 -13.10 18.31 -22.42
CA VAL A 490 -13.64 19.55 -21.82
C VAL A 490 -12.56 20.28 -21.03
N LYS A 491 -11.64 19.53 -20.41
CA LYS A 491 -10.54 20.10 -19.63
C LYS A 491 -9.34 19.17 -19.66
N VAL A 492 -8.15 19.76 -19.73
CA VAL A 492 -6.87 19.07 -19.50
C VAL A 492 -6.23 19.65 -18.24
N THR A 493 -5.79 18.79 -17.34
CA THR A 493 -5.05 19.19 -16.14
C THR A 493 -3.67 18.56 -16.17
N ASP A 494 -2.61 19.39 -16.13
CA ASP A 494 -1.23 18.94 -16.04
C ASP A 494 -0.70 19.13 -14.62
N TYR A 495 -0.47 18.02 -13.92
CA TYR A 495 0.03 18.05 -12.55
C TYR A 495 1.53 18.38 -12.43
N LYS A 496 2.23 18.64 -13.54
CA LYS A 496 3.54 19.31 -13.48
C LYS A 496 3.46 20.79 -13.12
N LYS A 497 2.25 21.34 -13.00
CA LYS A 497 1.97 22.75 -12.71
C LYS A 497 1.30 22.90 -11.35
N PRO A 498 2.08 22.97 -10.25
CA PRO A 498 1.54 23.14 -8.89
C PRO A 498 0.66 24.37 -8.72
N GLU A 499 0.97 25.45 -9.45
CA GLU A 499 0.23 26.72 -9.43
C GLU A 499 -1.21 26.58 -9.96
N GLU A 500 -1.47 25.60 -10.84
CA GLU A 500 -2.81 25.32 -11.38
C GLU A 500 -3.58 24.31 -10.54
N THR A 501 -2.86 23.37 -9.89
CA THR A 501 -3.47 22.21 -9.21
C THR A 501 -3.54 22.33 -7.70
N GLY A 502 -2.69 23.17 -7.10
CA GLY A 502 -2.51 23.24 -5.65
C GLY A 502 -1.84 21.99 -5.05
N LEU A 503 -1.39 21.04 -5.88
CA LEU A 503 -0.71 19.81 -5.47
C LEU A 503 0.78 19.87 -5.85
N PRO A 504 1.65 19.11 -5.19
CA PRO A 504 3.04 18.96 -5.60
C PRO A 504 3.18 18.53 -7.07
N ALA A 505 4.28 18.94 -7.71
CA ALA A 505 4.51 18.62 -9.11
C ALA A 505 4.59 17.09 -9.33
N ALA A 506 3.80 16.59 -10.28
CA ALA A 506 3.77 15.16 -10.62
C ALA A 506 3.63 14.96 -12.13
N ASN A 507 4.25 13.89 -12.65
CA ASN A 507 4.15 13.58 -14.07
C ASN A 507 2.82 12.85 -14.39
N VAL A 508 1.72 13.59 -14.31
CA VAL A 508 0.36 13.09 -14.53
C VAL A 508 -0.40 14.07 -15.40
N LEU A 509 -1.22 13.55 -16.32
CA LEU A 509 -2.18 14.30 -17.12
C LEU A 509 -3.58 13.75 -16.90
N THR A 510 -4.55 14.62 -16.69
CA THR A 510 -5.96 14.26 -16.63
C THR A 510 -6.72 14.92 -17.78
N TYR A 511 -7.54 14.14 -18.47
CA TYR A 511 -8.46 14.56 -19.51
C TYR A 511 -9.88 14.34 -19.01
N ASP A 512 -10.58 15.41 -18.68
CA ASP A 512 -12.02 15.38 -18.39
C ASP A 512 -12.77 15.43 -19.72
N LEU A 513 -13.73 14.54 -19.92
CA LEU A 513 -14.45 14.33 -21.17
C LEU A 513 -15.92 14.70 -21.02
N GLU A 514 -16.59 14.99 -22.14
CA GLU A 514 -18.04 15.16 -22.18
C GLU A 514 -18.75 13.93 -21.62
N GLY A 515 -19.88 14.13 -20.92
CA GLY A 515 -20.63 13.05 -20.29
C GLY A 515 -20.08 12.56 -18.95
N GLY A 516 -19.05 13.22 -18.40
CA GLY A 516 -18.47 12.88 -17.09
C GLY A 516 -17.44 11.75 -17.11
N ALA A 517 -17.06 11.27 -18.29
CA ALA A 517 -15.95 10.34 -18.43
C ALA A 517 -14.61 11.05 -18.18
N GLN A 518 -13.59 10.29 -17.77
CA GLN A 518 -12.26 10.83 -17.49
C GLN A 518 -11.18 9.81 -17.88
N VAL A 519 -10.06 10.32 -18.37
CA VAL A 519 -8.83 9.54 -18.59
C VAL A 519 -7.68 10.20 -17.85
N ILE A 520 -6.95 9.42 -17.05
CA ILE A 520 -5.74 9.88 -16.37
C ILE A 520 -4.56 9.08 -16.91
N ILE A 521 -3.51 9.77 -17.38
CA ILE A 521 -2.31 9.16 -17.93
C ILE A 521 -1.15 9.41 -16.96
N ARG A 522 -0.52 8.33 -16.49
CA ARG A 522 0.56 8.39 -15.52
C ARG A 522 1.67 7.40 -15.87
N PRO A 523 2.90 7.87 -16.15
CA PRO A 523 4.05 7.00 -16.30
C PRO A 523 4.51 6.46 -14.93
N SER A 524 5.07 5.25 -14.92
CA SER A 524 5.78 4.72 -13.74
C SER A 524 7.09 5.49 -13.53
N GLY A 525 7.45 5.73 -12.28
CA GLY A 525 8.74 6.33 -11.92
C GLY A 525 9.92 5.34 -11.95
N THR A 526 9.65 4.05 -11.94
CA THR A 526 10.66 2.99 -11.76
C THR A 526 10.70 1.97 -12.88
N GLU A 527 9.63 1.85 -13.67
CA GLU A 527 9.49 0.84 -14.71
C GLU A 527 9.11 1.52 -16.03
N PRO A 528 9.54 1.02 -17.19
CA PRO A 528 9.21 1.59 -18.49
C PRO A 528 7.76 1.24 -18.88
N LYS A 529 6.79 1.79 -18.16
CA LYS A 529 5.36 1.61 -18.43
C LYS A 529 4.54 2.87 -18.14
N ILE A 530 3.50 3.07 -18.92
CA ILE A 530 2.46 4.10 -18.69
C ILE A 530 1.17 3.39 -18.29
N LYS A 531 0.51 3.91 -17.26
CA LYS A 531 -0.85 3.52 -16.89
C LYS A 531 -1.85 4.56 -17.41
N ALA A 532 -2.92 4.08 -18.03
CA ALA A 532 -4.10 4.87 -18.35
C ALA A 532 -5.25 4.40 -17.45
N TYR A 533 -5.76 5.31 -16.63
CA TYR A 533 -6.91 5.08 -15.77
C TYR A 533 -8.14 5.66 -16.45
N TYR A 534 -9.16 4.84 -16.62
CA TYR A 534 -10.43 5.21 -17.23
C TYR A 534 -11.51 5.27 -16.17
N THR A 535 -12.23 6.35 -16.12
CA THR A 535 -13.50 6.47 -15.43
C THR A 535 -14.57 6.71 -16.47
N THR A 536 -15.59 5.86 -16.50
CA THR A 536 -16.76 6.03 -17.35
C THR A 536 -18.04 6.02 -16.54
N LEU A 537 -19.09 6.63 -17.07
CA LEU A 537 -20.39 6.77 -16.41
C LEU A 537 -21.48 6.40 -17.40
N GLY A 538 -22.14 5.27 -17.16
CA GLY A 538 -23.25 4.78 -17.95
C GLY A 538 -24.56 4.67 -17.16
N LYS A 539 -25.66 4.39 -17.83
CA LYS A 539 -26.92 4.01 -17.19
C LYS A 539 -26.86 2.61 -16.57
N ASP A 540 -26.00 1.75 -17.15
CA ASP A 540 -25.74 0.39 -16.71
C ASP A 540 -24.27 0.01 -16.98
N LEU A 541 -23.87 -1.19 -16.51
CA LEU A 541 -22.50 -1.68 -16.66
C LEU A 541 -22.12 -1.87 -18.13
N ALA A 542 -23.05 -2.31 -18.99
CA ALA A 542 -22.77 -2.57 -20.40
C ALA A 542 -22.43 -1.27 -21.14
N GLU A 543 -23.16 -0.19 -20.87
CA GLU A 543 -22.87 1.12 -21.44
C GLU A 543 -21.56 1.69 -20.93
N ALA A 544 -21.29 1.63 -19.61
CA ALA A 544 -20.04 2.09 -19.04
C ALA A 544 -18.83 1.29 -19.57
N GLN A 545 -18.98 -0.02 -19.78
CA GLN A 545 -17.93 -0.87 -20.38
C GLN A 545 -17.70 -0.53 -21.85
N ALA A 546 -18.76 -0.33 -22.64
CA ALA A 546 -18.63 0.07 -24.03
C ALA A 546 -17.92 1.42 -24.18
N GLN A 547 -18.20 2.39 -23.31
CA GLN A 547 -17.49 3.66 -23.25
C GLN A 547 -16.00 3.44 -22.96
N LYS A 548 -15.67 2.64 -21.93
CA LYS A 548 -14.26 2.31 -21.59
C LYS A 548 -13.53 1.70 -22.77
N ASP A 549 -14.15 0.75 -23.46
CA ASP A 549 -13.52 0.06 -24.58
C ASP A 549 -13.26 1.00 -25.76
N ALA A 550 -14.21 1.92 -26.05
CA ALA A 550 -14.03 2.95 -27.08
C ALA A 550 -12.89 3.92 -26.73
N LEU A 551 -12.80 4.37 -25.46
CA LEU A 551 -11.70 5.23 -25.00
C LEU A 551 -10.35 4.51 -25.07
N ALA A 552 -10.30 3.24 -24.65
CA ALA A 552 -9.07 2.45 -24.70
C ALA A 552 -8.57 2.23 -26.12
N GLU A 553 -9.48 1.91 -27.07
CA GLU A 553 -9.14 1.75 -28.47
C GLU A 553 -8.59 3.05 -29.08
N ALA A 554 -9.23 4.18 -28.77
CA ALA A 554 -8.80 5.50 -29.25
C ALA A 554 -7.41 5.91 -28.73
N LEU A 555 -7.00 5.42 -27.54
CA LEU A 555 -5.69 5.74 -26.97
C LEU A 555 -4.57 4.78 -27.39
N LYS A 556 -4.86 3.62 -27.96
CA LYS A 556 -3.81 2.69 -28.44
C LYS A 556 -2.76 3.35 -29.34
N PRO A 557 -3.14 4.18 -30.34
CA PRO A 557 -2.15 4.85 -31.19
C PRO A 557 -1.25 5.86 -30.46
N VAL A 558 -1.73 6.40 -29.33
CA VAL A 558 -0.96 7.34 -28.51
C VAL A 558 0.21 6.66 -27.81
N PHE A 559 0.03 5.37 -27.47
CA PHE A 559 1.03 4.56 -26.76
C PHE A 559 1.78 3.56 -27.68
N ALA A 560 1.50 3.55 -28.99
CA ALA A 560 2.11 2.62 -29.97
C ALA A 560 3.62 2.88 -30.24
#